data_de9ed030856abae0e51151929926f725
#
_entry.id   de9ed030856abae0e51151929926f725
#
_cell.length_a   1.000
_cell.length_b   1.000
_cell.length_c   1.000
_cell.angle_alpha   90.00
_cell.angle_beta   90.00
_cell.angle_gamma   90.00
#
_symmetry.space_group_name_H-M   'P 1'
#
loop_
_entity.id
_entity.type
_entity.pdbx_description
1 polymer ?
#
loop_
_entity_poly.entity_id
_entity_poly.type
_entity_poly.pdbx_seq_one_letter_code
_entity_poly.pdbx_strand_id
1 'polypeptide(L)'
;RSRLKRGVLVKASSQALMDPNRVNLPNFLQQNGYHTGIVGKWHLGADWELLEKPPKAPDRKDDSWRVDYSKPFRNGPVDVGFDEAFFILSSLDMAPYLYLRNNKSLSIPTVNAGWPHNEYNDYKRVGAGAADFDAHTCLADFARESREYIKRQSSDKDNPFFLYVPLTSPHTPCT
;
A
#
# COMPACT_ATOMS: atom_id res chain seq x y z
N ARG A 1 -2.32 -14.65 -18.91
CA ARG A 1 -3.52 -13.83 -18.78
C ARG A 1 -3.50 -13.17 -17.41
N SER A 2 -3.84 -11.87 -17.34
CA SER A 2 -3.93 -11.14 -16.08
C SER A 2 -4.96 -11.77 -15.13
N ARG A 3 -4.58 -11.90 -13.85
CA ARG A 3 -5.52 -12.29 -12.78
C ARG A 3 -6.27 -11.11 -12.19
N LEU A 4 -6.04 -9.94 -12.71
CA LEU A 4 -6.71 -8.72 -12.27
C LEU A 4 -8.12 -8.65 -12.85
N LYS A 5 -9.05 -8.14 -12.07
CA LYS A 5 -10.43 -7.85 -12.52
C LYS A 5 -10.47 -6.73 -13.55
N ARG A 6 -9.55 -5.78 -13.43
CA ARG A 6 -9.42 -4.58 -14.24
C ARG A 6 -7.95 -4.34 -14.58
N GLY A 7 -7.66 -3.30 -15.36
CA GLY A 7 -6.31 -2.93 -15.76
C GLY A 7 -5.39 -2.49 -14.61
N VAL A 8 -4.89 -1.26 -14.67
CA VAL A 8 -3.90 -0.72 -13.72
C VAL A 8 -4.58 0.20 -12.71
N LEU A 9 -4.08 0.22 -11.48
CA LEU A 9 -4.48 1.19 -10.48
C LEU A 9 -4.12 2.60 -10.97
N VAL A 10 -5.11 3.49 -10.97
CA VAL A 10 -4.93 4.87 -11.49
C VAL A 10 -5.34 5.94 -10.51
N LYS A 11 -5.99 5.57 -9.39
CA LYS A 11 -6.52 6.48 -8.37
C LYS A 11 -6.42 5.88 -6.98
N ALA A 12 -6.34 6.74 -5.98
CA ALA A 12 -6.31 6.35 -4.57
C ALA A 12 -7.57 5.58 -4.13
N SER A 13 -8.75 6.00 -4.61
CA SER A 13 -10.03 5.34 -4.34
C SER A 13 -10.33 4.15 -5.26
N SER A 14 -9.36 3.69 -6.06
CA SER A 14 -9.57 2.54 -6.95
C SER A 14 -9.89 1.29 -6.15
N GLN A 15 -10.96 0.62 -6.54
CA GLN A 15 -11.35 -0.67 -5.98
C GLN A 15 -10.25 -1.71 -6.15
N ALA A 16 -10.29 -2.72 -5.28
CA ALA A 16 -9.39 -3.85 -5.35
C ALA A 16 -9.40 -4.52 -6.72
N LEU A 17 -8.21 -4.73 -7.29
CA LEU A 17 -8.03 -5.34 -8.61
C LEU A 17 -8.00 -6.86 -8.55
N MET A 18 -7.63 -7.42 -7.40
CA MET A 18 -7.59 -8.87 -7.23
C MET A 18 -8.99 -9.46 -7.02
N ASP A 19 -9.20 -10.64 -7.58
CA ASP A 19 -10.38 -11.44 -7.28
C ASP A 19 -10.11 -12.27 -6.02
N PRO A 20 -10.83 -12.05 -4.91
CA PRO A 20 -10.59 -12.74 -3.65
C PRO A 20 -10.87 -14.25 -3.74
N ASN A 21 -11.64 -14.68 -4.75
CA ASN A 21 -11.95 -16.10 -4.95
C ASN A 21 -10.88 -16.86 -5.72
N ARG A 22 -9.82 -16.18 -6.17
CA ARG A 22 -8.72 -16.84 -6.88
C ARG A 22 -7.57 -17.19 -5.96
N VAL A 23 -7.16 -18.43 -6.02
CA VAL A 23 -5.94 -18.87 -5.36
C VAL A 23 -4.74 -18.08 -5.90
N ASN A 24 -3.99 -17.49 -5.00
CA ASN A 24 -2.74 -16.81 -5.25
C ASN A 24 -1.64 -17.41 -4.37
N LEU A 25 -0.39 -17.00 -4.58
CA LEU A 25 0.74 -17.60 -3.86
C LEU A 25 0.66 -17.44 -2.33
N PRO A 26 0.44 -16.23 -1.76
CA PRO A 26 0.31 -16.09 -0.30
C PRO A 26 -0.86 -16.92 0.27
N ASN A 27 -2.02 -16.92 -0.36
CA ASN A 27 -3.16 -17.73 0.09
C ASN A 27 -2.83 -19.25 0.05
N PHE A 28 -2.19 -19.71 -1.01
CA PHE A 28 -1.76 -21.11 -1.10
C PHE A 28 -0.75 -21.46 0.01
N LEU A 29 0.23 -20.62 0.26
CA LEU A 29 1.24 -20.85 1.30
C LEU A 29 0.63 -20.82 2.70
N GLN A 30 -0.26 -19.85 2.98
CA GLN A 30 -1.01 -19.77 4.25
C GLN A 30 -1.79 -21.06 4.53
N GLN A 31 -2.48 -21.60 3.51
CA GLN A 31 -3.21 -22.88 3.63
C GLN A 31 -2.29 -24.08 3.85
N ASN A 32 -1.00 -23.94 3.57
CA ASN A 32 0.02 -24.98 3.77
C ASN A 32 0.93 -24.70 4.99
N GLY A 33 0.45 -23.92 5.96
CA GLY A 33 1.12 -23.72 7.24
C GLY A 33 2.23 -22.67 7.25
N TYR A 34 2.34 -21.85 6.21
CA TYR A 34 3.26 -20.71 6.21
C TYR A 34 2.62 -19.51 6.88
N HIS A 35 3.38 -18.81 7.72
CA HIS A 35 3.04 -17.44 8.09
C HIS A 35 3.45 -16.49 6.97
N THR A 36 2.50 -15.69 6.47
CA THR A 36 2.71 -14.91 5.25
C THR A 36 2.71 -13.41 5.52
N GLY A 37 3.68 -12.68 4.99
CA GLY A 37 3.83 -11.24 5.16
C GLY A 37 4.11 -10.49 3.88
N ILE A 38 3.68 -9.23 3.83
CA ILE A 38 4.07 -8.30 2.78
C ILE A 38 4.58 -7.00 3.40
N VAL A 39 5.73 -6.53 2.91
CA VAL A 39 6.29 -5.22 3.28
C VAL A 39 6.70 -4.49 2.01
N GLY A 40 6.04 -3.37 1.68
CA GLY A 40 6.40 -2.61 0.48
C GLY A 40 5.23 -1.96 -0.25
N LYS A 41 5.30 -1.91 -1.58
CA LYS A 41 4.30 -1.32 -2.45
C LYS A 41 3.22 -2.32 -2.84
N TRP A 42 1.95 -2.02 -2.57
CA TRP A 42 0.84 -2.91 -2.93
C TRP A 42 0.39 -2.74 -4.40
N HIS A 43 -0.01 -1.58 -4.78
CA HIS A 43 -0.45 -1.17 -6.13
C HIS A 43 -1.58 -2.01 -6.76
N LEU A 44 -2.39 -2.66 -5.95
CA LEU A 44 -3.50 -3.51 -6.41
C LEU A 44 -4.87 -3.03 -5.91
N GLY A 45 -4.91 -1.81 -5.34
CA GLY A 45 -6.15 -1.21 -4.83
C GLY A 45 -6.64 -1.83 -3.54
N ALA A 46 -7.71 -1.25 -3.04
CA ALA A 46 -8.46 -1.71 -1.88
C ALA A 46 -9.87 -1.11 -1.92
N ASP A 47 -10.82 -1.70 -1.22
CA ASP A 47 -12.18 -1.19 -1.17
C ASP A 47 -12.34 -0.32 0.07
N TRP A 48 -12.32 1.00 -0.16
CA TRP A 48 -12.39 2.04 0.85
C TRP A 48 -13.82 2.51 1.10
N GLU A 49 -14.09 2.96 2.32
CA GLU A 49 -15.22 3.85 2.58
C GLU A 49 -14.87 5.28 2.13
N LEU A 50 -15.86 5.95 1.58
CA LEU A 50 -15.69 7.31 1.05
C LEU A 50 -16.41 8.32 1.93
N LEU A 51 -15.82 9.49 2.08
CA LEU A 51 -16.43 10.62 2.78
C LEU A 51 -17.64 11.14 1.98
N GLU A 52 -18.75 11.42 2.66
CA GLU A 52 -19.92 12.07 2.05
C GLU A 52 -19.61 13.48 1.53
N LYS A 53 -18.78 14.20 2.29
CA LYS A 53 -18.35 15.58 2.00
C LYS A 53 -16.83 15.69 2.06
N PRO A 54 -16.13 15.23 1.01
CA PRO A 54 -14.69 15.29 0.99
C PRO A 54 -14.17 16.74 0.92
N PRO A 55 -12.97 16.99 1.46
CA PRO A 55 -12.27 18.25 1.24
C PRO A 55 -12.05 18.50 -0.26
N LYS A 56 -11.91 19.78 -0.63
CA LYS A 56 -11.58 20.10 -2.04
C LYS A 56 -10.14 19.69 -2.31
N ALA A 57 -9.96 18.76 -3.24
CA ALA A 57 -8.64 18.36 -3.71
C ALA A 57 -7.93 19.53 -4.43
N PRO A 58 -6.61 19.68 -4.23
CA PRO A 58 -5.83 20.70 -4.94
C PRO A 58 -5.71 20.39 -6.44
N ASP A 59 -5.72 19.12 -6.81
CA ASP A 59 -5.79 18.65 -8.20
C ASP A 59 -7.15 18.00 -8.45
N ARG A 60 -7.81 18.39 -9.54
CA ARG A 60 -9.11 17.81 -9.95
C ARG A 60 -9.03 16.32 -10.30
N LYS A 61 -7.84 15.82 -10.63
CA LYS A 61 -7.59 14.42 -10.97
C LYS A 61 -7.32 13.56 -9.74
N ASP A 62 -6.96 14.20 -8.63
CA ASP A 62 -6.74 13.51 -7.36
C ASP A 62 -8.07 13.21 -6.68
N ASP A 63 -8.25 11.98 -6.24
CA ASP A 63 -9.41 11.54 -5.48
C ASP A 63 -9.03 10.99 -4.09
N SER A 64 -7.77 11.14 -3.70
CA SER A 64 -7.27 10.64 -2.43
C SER A 64 -7.97 11.26 -1.22
N TRP A 65 -8.38 12.52 -1.32
CA TRP A 65 -9.15 13.20 -0.26
C TRP A 65 -10.60 12.72 -0.10
N ARG A 66 -11.08 11.86 -1.02
CA ARG A 66 -12.42 11.28 -0.91
C ARG A 66 -12.48 10.08 0.04
N VAL A 67 -11.35 9.50 0.36
CA VAL A 67 -11.24 8.29 1.19
C VAL A 67 -11.37 8.65 2.68
N ASP A 68 -12.16 7.89 3.41
CA ASP A 68 -12.23 7.95 4.88
C ASP A 68 -11.12 7.05 5.49
N TYR A 69 -9.95 7.64 5.69
CA TYR A 69 -8.81 6.92 6.27
C TYR A 69 -8.96 6.58 7.76
N SER A 70 -10.00 7.04 8.43
CA SER A 70 -10.31 6.64 9.80
C SER A 70 -10.94 5.25 9.89
N LYS A 71 -11.42 4.75 8.76
CA LYS A 71 -12.10 3.45 8.64
C LYS A 71 -11.17 2.38 8.07
N PRO A 72 -11.36 1.12 8.46
CA PRO A 72 -10.67 0.02 7.80
C PRO A 72 -11.16 -0.14 6.36
N PHE A 73 -10.25 -0.52 5.47
CA PHE A 73 -10.58 -0.92 4.10
C PHE A 73 -10.73 -2.45 4.00
N ARG A 74 -11.25 -2.91 2.86
CA ARG A 74 -11.42 -4.34 2.53
C ARG A 74 -10.70 -4.68 1.23
N ASN A 75 -10.55 -5.98 1.01
CA ASN A 75 -9.93 -6.53 -0.21
C ASN A 75 -8.48 -6.03 -0.42
N GLY A 76 -7.79 -5.75 0.70
CA GLY A 76 -6.36 -5.44 0.74
C GLY A 76 -5.49 -6.71 0.83
N PRO A 77 -4.20 -6.55 1.17
CA PRO A 77 -3.27 -7.68 1.26
C PRO A 77 -3.73 -8.79 2.19
N VAL A 78 -4.25 -8.46 3.37
CA VAL A 78 -4.66 -9.47 4.36
C VAL A 78 -5.91 -10.26 3.95
N ASP A 79 -6.74 -9.68 3.09
CA ASP A 79 -7.93 -10.35 2.58
C ASP A 79 -7.62 -11.32 1.42
N VAL A 80 -6.39 -11.31 0.93
CA VAL A 80 -5.95 -12.16 -0.19
C VAL A 80 -4.82 -13.13 0.19
N GLY A 81 -4.65 -13.38 1.49
CA GLY A 81 -3.79 -14.46 1.99
C GLY A 81 -2.49 -14.04 2.65
N PHE A 82 -2.29 -12.75 2.97
CA PHE A 82 -1.23 -12.33 3.86
C PHE A 82 -1.75 -12.24 5.30
N ASP A 83 -1.00 -12.79 6.27
CA ASP A 83 -1.31 -12.66 7.69
C ASP A 83 -0.96 -11.29 8.23
N GLU A 84 0.14 -10.70 7.73
CA GLU A 84 0.60 -9.36 8.09
C GLU A 84 0.95 -8.53 6.86
N ALA A 85 0.68 -7.24 6.93
CA ALA A 85 1.01 -6.29 5.86
C ALA A 85 1.48 -4.94 6.42
N PHE A 86 2.61 -4.43 5.92
CA PHE A 86 3.03 -3.04 6.08
C PHE A 86 3.38 -2.46 4.71
N PHE A 87 2.66 -1.44 4.28
CA PHE A 87 2.79 -1.04 2.88
C PHE A 87 2.35 0.40 2.59
N ILE A 88 2.68 0.86 1.39
CA ILE A 88 2.02 1.99 0.76
C ILE A 88 1.07 1.50 -0.32
N LEU A 89 -0.04 2.21 -0.52
CA LEU A 89 -1.10 1.78 -1.42
C LEU A 89 -0.64 1.69 -2.88
N SER A 90 0.16 2.64 -3.31
CA SER A 90 0.62 2.80 -4.70
C SER A 90 2.10 3.16 -4.79
N SER A 91 2.54 3.69 -5.93
CA SER A 91 3.90 4.22 -6.09
C SER A 91 4.06 5.56 -5.38
N LEU A 92 5.31 5.96 -5.13
CA LEU A 92 5.63 7.24 -4.49
C LEU A 92 5.23 8.48 -5.31
N ASP A 93 4.88 8.32 -6.57
CA ASP A 93 4.36 9.38 -7.45
C ASP A 93 2.84 9.55 -7.35
N MET A 94 2.15 8.77 -6.52
CA MET A 94 0.68 8.75 -6.47
C MET A 94 0.16 8.69 -5.03
N ALA A 95 -0.67 9.66 -4.66
CA ALA A 95 -1.36 9.69 -3.36
C ALA A 95 -2.23 8.41 -3.15
N PRO A 96 -2.48 8.01 -1.89
CA PRO A 96 -2.14 8.72 -0.67
C PRO A 96 -0.70 8.50 -0.23
N TYR A 97 -0.10 9.51 0.36
CA TYR A 97 1.26 9.49 0.90
C TYR A 97 1.21 9.18 2.39
N LEU A 98 1.09 7.91 2.73
CA LEU A 98 1.00 7.40 4.09
C LEU A 98 1.26 5.89 4.13
N TYR A 99 1.60 5.39 5.31
CA TYR A 99 1.72 3.95 5.54
C TYR A 99 0.39 3.32 5.97
N LEU A 100 0.22 2.09 5.53
CA LEU A 100 -0.89 1.21 5.88
C LEU A 100 -0.35 -0.02 6.60
N ARG A 101 -1.10 -0.50 7.60
CA ARG A 101 -0.82 -1.77 8.27
C ARG A 101 -2.07 -2.64 8.27
N ASN A 102 -1.93 -3.85 7.75
CA ASN A 102 -3.03 -4.78 7.56
C ASN A 102 -4.16 -4.13 6.74
N ASN A 103 -5.26 -3.75 7.37
CA ASN A 103 -6.42 -3.12 6.72
C ASN A 103 -6.71 -1.69 7.21
N LYS A 104 -5.71 -1.00 7.80
CA LYS A 104 -5.87 0.34 8.38
C LYS A 104 -4.76 1.30 7.97
N SER A 105 -5.11 2.58 7.90
CA SER A 105 -4.11 3.64 7.85
C SER A 105 -3.42 3.81 9.20
N LEU A 106 -2.11 4.03 9.19
CA LEU A 106 -1.36 4.34 10.42
C LEU A 106 -1.53 5.80 10.83
N SER A 107 -1.77 6.68 9.87
CA SER A 107 -2.00 8.12 10.11
C SER A 107 -3.17 8.61 9.27
N ILE A 108 -3.88 9.63 9.76
CA ILE A 108 -4.90 10.32 8.99
C ILE A 108 -4.22 11.44 8.18
N PRO A 109 -4.46 11.55 6.87
CA PRO A 109 -3.90 12.62 6.06
C PRO A 109 -4.35 14.00 6.55
N THR A 110 -3.41 14.91 6.70
CA THR A 110 -3.64 16.28 7.16
C THR A 110 -3.01 17.32 6.26
N VAL A 111 -2.16 16.89 5.31
CA VAL A 111 -1.44 17.79 4.41
C VAL A 111 -1.64 17.38 2.95
N ASN A 112 -1.49 18.36 2.06
CA ASN A 112 -1.32 18.10 0.64
C ASN A 112 0.14 17.74 0.40
N ALA A 113 0.41 16.46 0.16
CA ALA A 113 1.73 15.98 -0.16
C ALA A 113 1.88 15.71 -1.66
N GLY A 114 3.10 15.59 -2.13
CA GLY A 114 3.46 15.30 -3.51
C GLY A 114 4.89 15.71 -3.78
N TRP A 115 5.40 15.35 -4.93
CA TRP A 115 6.77 15.63 -5.30
C TRP A 115 6.91 17.01 -5.93
N PRO A 116 7.94 17.77 -5.56
CA PRO A 116 8.27 18.99 -6.30
C PRO A 116 8.63 18.63 -7.73
N HIS A 117 8.24 19.49 -8.67
CA HIS A 117 8.66 19.38 -10.06
C HIS A 117 10.18 19.52 -10.13
N ASN A 118 10.86 18.56 -10.76
CA ASN A 118 12.28 18.65 -11.07
C ASN A 118 12.52 18.11 -12.48
N GLU A 119 13.75 18.26 -12.98
CA GLU A 119 14.14 17.85 -14.35
C GLU A 119 13.99 16.34 -14.63
N TYR A 120 13.81 15.52 -13.58
CA TYR A 120 13.66 14.06 -13.69
C TYR A 120 12.23 13.59 -13.41
N ASN A 121 11.32 14.49 -13.04
CA ASN A 121 9.98 14.12 -12.63
C ASN A 121 8.94 15.17 -13.01
N ASP A 122 8.28 14.96 -14.15
CA ASP A 122 7.19 15.81 -14.64
C ASP A 122 5.86 15.60 -13.90
N TYR A 123 5.79 14.62 -12.98
CA TYR A 123 4.54 14.25 -12.34
C TYR A 123 4.37 14.94 -10.99
N LYS A 124 3.72 16.10 -11.00
CA LYS A 124 3.10 16.69 -9.80
C LYS A 124 1.79 15.97 -9.52
N ARG A 125 1.84 14.88 -8.75
CA ARG A 125 0.61 14.29 -8.21
C ARG A 125 0.49 14.70 -6.75
N VAL A 126 -0.15 15.84 -6.53
CA VAL A 126 -0.43 16.35 -5.19
C VAL A 126 -1.74 15.74 -4.71
N GLY A 127 -1.74 15.20 -3.50
CA GLY A 127 -2.92 14.60 -2.88
C GLY A 127 -2.78 14.42 -1.38
N ALA A 128 -3.66 13.62 -0.81
CA ALA A 128 -3.70 13.37 0.63
C ALA A 128 -2.40 12.76 1.15
N GLY A 129 -1.82 13.34 2.18
CA GLY A 129 -0.62 12.85 2.83
C GLY A 129 -0.65 12.99 4.35
N ALA A 130 0.00 12.07 5.02
CA ALA A 130 0.26 12.17 6.45
C ALA A 130 1.44 13.11 6.68
N ALA A 131 1.37 13.93 7.73
CA ALA A 131 2.40 14.92 8.04
C ALA A 131 3.74 14.28 8.44
N ASP A 132 3.70 13.04 8.90
CA ASP A 132 4.85 12.24 9.32
C ASP A 132 5.38 11.29 8.22
N PHE A 133 4.80 11.30 7.02
CA PHE A 133 5.28 10.49 5.91
C PHE A 133 6.41 11.20 5.17
N ASP A 134 7.56 10.53 5.10
CA ASP A 134 8.69 10.96 4.27
C ASP A 134 9.04 9.89 3.23
N ALA A 135 8.88 10.23 1.98
CA ALA A 135 9.17 9.32 0.87
C ALA A 135 10.65 8.95 0.77
N HIS A 136 11.57 9.81 1.23
CA HIS A 136 13.02 9.53 1.25
C HIS A 136 13.40 8.44 2.25
N THR A 137 12.61 8.24 3.31
CA THR A 137 12.85 7.18 4.29
C THR A 137 12.13 5.87 3.95
N CYS A 138 11.28 5.86 2.93
CA CYS A 138 10.37 4.75 2.63
C CYS A 138 11.09 3.40 2.48
N LEU A 139 12.20 3.36 1.76
CA LEU A 139 12.99 2.13 1.60
C LEU A 139 13.64 1.66 2.91
N ALA A 140 14.13 2.60 3.73
CA ALA A 140 14.68 2.29 5.05
C ALA A 140 13.58 1.77 6.00
N ASP A 141 12.38 2.32 5.93
CA ASP A 141 11.22 1.87 6.68
C ASP A 141 10.81 0.45 6.27
N PHE A 142 10.75 0.16 4.97
CA PHE A 142 10.50 -1.20 4.49
C PHE A 142 11.58 -2.19 4.93
N ALA A 143 12.85 -1.79 4.89
CA ALA A 143 13.95 -2.63 5.36
C ALA A 143 13.83 -2.92 6.88
N ARG A 144 13.50 -1.90 7.68
CA ARG A 144 13.27 -2.05 9.12
C ARG A 144 12.11 -3.01 9.41
N GLU A 145 10.95 -2.80 8.80
CA GLU A 145 9.76 -3.63 9.00
C GLU A 145 9.99 -5.08 8.53
N SER A 146 10.68 -5.26 7.40
CA SER A 146 11.04 -6.59 6.90
C SER A 146 11.97 -7.32 7.88
N ARG A 147 12.98 -6.64 8.42
CA ARG A 147 13.89 -7.20 9.41
C ARG A 147 13.14 -7.62 10.67
N GLU A 148 12.25 -6.78 11.17
CA GLU A 148 11.47 -7.10 12.37
C GLU A 148 10.51 -8.27 12.12
N TYR A 149 9.89 -8.35 10.94
CA TYR A 149 9.09 -9.50 10.52
C TYR A 149 9.93 -10.79 10.54
N ILE A 150 11.07 -10.79 9.85
CA ILE A 150 11.97 -11.96 9.78
C ILE A 150 12.42 -12.37 11.19
N LYS A 151 12.80 -11.42 12.05
CA LYS A 151 13.22 -11.69 13.41
C LYS A 151 12.13 -12.37 14.24
N ARG A 152 10.88 -11.90 14.13
CA ARG A 152 9.75 -12.54 14.82
C ARG A 152 9.49 -13.95 14.29
N GLN A 153 9.38 -14.11 12.97
CA GLN A 153 9.01 -15.38 12.38
C GLN A 153 10.13 -16.42 12.48
N SER A 154 11.40 -16.02 12.41
CA SER A 154 12.53 -16.94 12.55
C SER A 154 12.69 -17.53 13.97
N SER A 155 12.01 -16.98 14.96
CA SER A 155 11.98 -17.56 16.32
C SER A 155 11.02 -18.74 16.44
N ASP A 156 10.01 -18.81 15.59
CA ASP A 156 9.12 -19.95 15.45
C ASP A 156 9.81 -21.01 14.57
N LYS A 157 10.15 -22.17 15.15
CA LYS A 157 10.84 -23.24 14.44
C LYS A 157 9.89 -24.25 13.81
N ASP A 158 8.64 -24.22 14.20
CA ASP A 158 7.64 -25.18 13.78
C ASP A 158 6.88 -24.71 12.53
N ASN A 159 6.83 -23.39 12.30
CA ASN A 159 6.12 -22.82 11.17
C ASN A 159 7.05 -22.05 10.25
N PRO A 160 7.11 -22.40 8.97
CA PRO A 160 7.86 -21.62 7.98
C PRO A 160 7.15 -20.29 7.70
N PHE A 161 7.91 -19.31 7.21
CA PHE A 161 7.31 -18.05 6.78
C PHE A 161 7.62 -17.70 5.33
N PHE A 162 6.77 -16.88 4.75
CA PHE A 162 6.93 -16.26 3.44
C PHE A 162 6.83 -14.75 3.59
N LEU A 163 7.84 -14.02 3.17
CA LEU A 163 7.82 -12.57 3.13
C LEU A 163 7.98 -12.06 1.70
N TYR A 164 6.98 -11.33 1.21
CA TYR A 164 7.03 -10.64 -0.08
C TYR A 164 7.42 -9.18 0.14
N VAL A 165 8.50 -8.73 -0.50
CA VAL A 165 9.04 -7.37 -0.32
C VAL A 165 9.05 -6.62 -1.66
N PRO A 166 7.91 -6.11 -2.14
CA PRO A 166 7.84 -5.32 -3.36
C PRO A 166 8.31 -3.88 -3.08
N LEU A 167 9.55 -3.58 -3.47
CA LEU A 167 10.13 -2.26 -3.26
C LEU A 167 9.53 -1.21 -4.21
N THR A 168 9.64 0.07 -3.83
CA THR A 168 9.26 1.22 -4.67
C THR A 168 10.26 1.44 -5.79
N SER A 169 11.56 1.21 -5.54
CA SER A 169 12.62 1.34 -6.54
C SER A 169 12.66 0.14 -7.49
N PRO A 170 13.02 0.34 -8.77
CA PRO A 170 13.50 1.58 -9.39
C PRO A 170 12.39 2.45 -10.04
N HIS A 171 11.14 2.34 -9.60
CA HIS A 171 10.06 3.19 -10.12
C HIS A 171 10.25 4.64 -9.66
N THR A 172 9.98 5.59 -10.53
CA THR A 172 10.03 7.04 -10.20
C THR A 172 8.94 7.42 -9.19
N PRO A 173 9.21 8.42 -8.30
CA PRO A 173 10.49 9.08 -8.06
C PRO A 173 11.46 8.14 -7.34
N CYS A 174 12.72 8.15 -7.75
CA CYS A 174 13.78 7.42 -7.08
C CYS A 174 14.28 8.29 -5.92
N THR A 175 14.16 7.77 -4.71
CA THR A 175 14.58 8.44 -3.47
C THR A 175 15.74 7.72 -2.83
#